data_78aff1211119196b46bb815d2f0827a0
#
_entry.id   78aff1211119196b46bb815d2f0827a0
#
_cell.length_a   1.000
_cell.length_b   1.000
_cell.length_c   1.000
_cell.angle_alpha   90.00
_cell.angle_beta   90.00
_cell.angle_gamma   90.00
#
_symmetry.space_group_name_H-M   'P 1'
#
loop_
_entity.id
_entity.type
_entity.pdbx_description
1 polymer ?
#
loop_
_entity_poly.entity_id
_entity_poly.type
_entity_poly.pdbx_seq_one_letter_code
_entity_poly.pdbx_strand_id
1 'polypeptide(L)'
;MKRILILFILVVSTIFAEVKTHLSNMKIVKDDKGGIEKVEAKNVSPGDILEYTFTIDNQEEEAIENLNPTIPVPKGTTIVPNTGKPSNYLVSINGRDYNPYPIKVDGQPVELSDYKSVGWNVEELKPGEKAEFQMQVKLNGGE
;
A
#
# COMPACT_ATOMS: atom_id res chain seq x y z
N MET A 1 2.57 -67.58 0.59
CA MET A 1 1.70 -66.47 0.20
C MET A 1 2.40 -65.18 0.61
N LYS A 2 2.83 -64.37 -0.36
CA LYS A 2 3.40 -63.05 -0.09
C LYS A 2 2.25 -62.06 0.10
N ARG A 3 2.16 -61.48 1.29
CA ARG A 3 1.22 -60.39 1.52
C ARG A 3 1.86 -59.12 1.00
N ILE A 4 1.31 -58.56 -0.08
CA ILE A 4 1.70 -57.26 -0.58
C ILE A 4 1.01 -56.21 0.29
N LEU A 5 1.80 -55.52 1.13
CA LEU A 5 1.33 -54.41 1.89
C LEU A 5 1.35 -53.18 0.95
N ILE A 6 0.19 -52.83 0.39
CA ILE A 6 0.07 -51.58 -0.37
C ILE A 6 0.03 -50.45 0.62
N LEU A 7 1.18 -49.80 0.78
CA LEU A 7 1.27 -48.56 1.56
C LEU A 7 0.62 -47.44 0.73
N PHE A 8 -0.60 -47.12 1.08
CA PHE A 8 -1.27 -45.94 0.54
C PHE A 8 -0.60 -44.70 1.13
N ILE A 9 0.35 -44.10 0.42
CA ILE A 9 0.90 -42.79 0.81
C ILE A 9 -0.18 -41.78 0.44
N LEU A 10 -0.94 -41.36 1.46
CA LEU A 10 -1.84 -40.23 1.34
C LEU A 10 -0.98 -38.97 1.23
N VAL A 11 -0.71 -38.54 0.02
CA VAL A 11 -0.08 -37.21 -0.19
C VAL A 11 -1.14 -36.17 0.12
N VAL A 12 -1.17 -35.72 1.37
CA VAL A 12 -1.95 -34.56 1.73
C VAL A 12 -1.19 -33.35 1.18
N SER A 13 -1.57 -32.92 -0.02
CA SER A 13 -1.14 -31.62 -0.52
C SER A 13 -1.85 -30.56 0.32
N THR A 14 -1.16 -30.04 1.32
CA THR A 14 -1.61 -28.87 2.03
C THR A 14 -1.54 -27.69 1.05
N ILE A 15 -2.67 -27.32 0.51
CA ILE A 15 -2.80 -26.07 -0.23
C ILE A 15 -2.77 -24.99 0.82
N PHE A 16 -1.62 -24.33 0.96
CA PHE A 16 -1.53 -23.13 1.76
C PHE A 16 -2.13 -21.99 0.96
N ALA A 17 -3.36 -21.63 1.27
CA ALA A 17 -3.90 -20.35 0.86
C ALA A 17 -3.08 -19.27 1.53
N GLU A 18 -2.79 -18.17 0.84
CA GLU A 18 -1.92 -17.13 1.35
C GLU A 18 -2.54 -15.75 1.12
N VAL A 19 -2.04 -14.79 1.87
CA VAL A 19 -2.32 -13.37 1.63
C VAL A 19 -1.29 -12.87 0.63
N LYS A 20 -1.74 -12.42 -0.53
CA LYS A 20 -0.86 -11.83 -1.55
C LYS A 20 -0.87 -10.33 -1.43
N THR A 21 0.31 -9.74 -1.45
CA THR A 21 0.48 -8.29 -1.43
C THR A 21 1.29 -7.84 -2.63
N HIS A 22 0.97 -6.66 -3.15
CA HIS A 22 1.69 -6.08 -4.26
C HIS A 22 1.76 -4.57 -4.11
N LEU A 23 2.96 -4.01 -4.24
CA LEU A 23 3.18 -2.57 -4.24
C LEU A 23 3.71 -2.16 -5.61
N SER A 24 3.04 -1.21 -6.24
CA SER A 24 3.43 -0.68 -7.54
C SER A 24 3.39 0.85 -7.52
N ASN A 25 4.01 1.46 -8.51
CA ASN A 25 3.92 2.89 -8.71
C ASN A 25 3.76 3.26 -10.18
N MET A 26 3.12 4.39 -10.42
CA MET A 26 2.93 4.97 -11.74
C MET A 26 3.22 6.47 -11.67
N LYS A 27 3.72 7.03 -12.75
CA LYS A 27 3.91 8.47 -12.85
C LYS A 27 2.62 9.12 -13.32
N ILE A 28 2.21 10.20 -12.67
CA ILE A 28 1.04 10.98 -13.03
C ILE A 28 1.50 12.10 -13.99
N VAL A 29 0.95 12.12 -15.18
CA VAL A 29 1.20 13.17 -16.16
C VAL A 29 -0.11 13.83 -16.56
N LYS A 30 -0.04 15.11 -16.92
CA LYS A 30 -1.19 15.82 -17.49
C LYS A 30 -1.11 15.73 -19.01
N ASP A 31 -2.23 15.36 -19.62
CA ASP A 31 -2.34 15.39 -21.08
C ASP A 31 -2.58 16.82 -21.60
N ASP A 32 -2.53 17.00 -22.92
CA ASP A 32 -2.70 18.31 -23.57
C ASP A 32 -4.10 18.91 -23.37
N LYS A 33 -5.06 18.11 -22.91
CA LYS A 33 -6.45 18.52 -22.67
C LYS A 33 -6.74 18.76 -21.17
N GLY A 34 -5.72 18.73 -20.31
CA GLY A 34 -5.87 18.88 -18.86
C GLY A 34 -6.32 17.61 -18.15
N GLY A 35 -6.43 16.47 -18.86
CA GLY A 35 -6.69 15.17 -18.26
C GLY A 35 -5.47 14.61 -17.55
N ILE A 36 -5.70 13.61 -16.71
CA ILE A 36 -4.63 12.91 -15.98
C ILE A 36 -4.40 11.55 -16.64
N GLU A 37 -3.15 11.26 -16.98
CA GLU A 37 -2.71 9.99 -17.51
C GLU A 37 -1.70 9.36 -16.53
N LYS A 38 -1.81 8.04 -16.34
CA LYS A 38 -0.86 7.27 -15.54
C LYS A 38 0.06 6.52 -16.48
N VAL A 39 1.36 6.78 -16.37
CA VAL A 39 2.37 6.14 -17.20
C VAL A 39 3.40 5.43 -16.34
N GLU A 40 4.15 4.53 -16.96
CA GLU A 40 5.21 3.81 -16.27
C GLU A 40 6.28 4.78 -15.74
N ALA A 41 6.72 4.57 -14.48
CA ALA A 41 7.66 5.45 -13.80
C ALA A 41 9.11 5.13 -14.19
N LYS A 42 9.48 5.36 -15.45
CA LYS A 42 10.84 5.07 -15.96
C LYS A 42 11.79 6.26 -15.84
N ASN A 43 11.34 7.43 -16.22
CA ASN A 43 12.16 8.64 -16.22
C ASN A 43 11.49 9.66 -15.30
N VAL A 44 11.96 9.74 -14.08
CA VAL A 44 11.41 10.64 -13.07
C VAL A 44 12.35 11.79 -12.82
N SER A 45 11.79 12.97 -12.65
CA SER A 45 12.50 14.22 -12.42
C SER A 45 11.92 14.94 -11.20
N PRO A 46 12.70 15.83 -10.56
CA PRO A 46 12.16 16.64 -9.47
C PRO A 46 10.86 17.34 -9.88
N GLY A 47 9.87 17.31 -8.98
CA GLY A 47 8.53 17.84 -9.22
C GLY A 47 7.53 16.84 -9.80
N ASP A 48 7.98 15.70 -10.29
CA ASP A 48 7.09 14.65 -10.79
C ASP A 48 6.28 14.04 -9.65
N ILE A 49 5.07 13.64 -9.98
CA ILE A 49 4.16 12.97 -9.04
C ILE A 49 4.09 11.49 -9.38
N LEU A 50 4.29 10.66 -8.36
CA LEU A 50 4.14 9.21 -8.43
C LEU A 50 2.94 8.80 -7.61
N GLU A 51 2.15 7.86 -8.12
CA GLU A 51 1.07 7.23 -7.37
C GLU A 51 1.47 5.82 -6.99
N TYR A 52 1.54 5.55 -5.69
CA TYR A 52 1.78 4.22 -5.15
C TYR A 52 0.45 3.52 -4.93
N THR A 53 0.39 2.27 -5.36
CA THR A 53 -0.77 1.40 -5.17
C THR A 53 -0.34 0.15 -4.42
N PHE A 54 -0.93 -0.08 -3.26
CA PHE A 54 -0.71 -1.27 -2.46
C PHE A 54 -1.97 -2.11 -2.47
N THR A 55 -1.86 -3.35 -2.95
CA THR A 55 -2.98 -4.28 -3.07
C THR A 55 -2.79 -5.43 -2.09
N ILE A 56 -3.85 -5.77 -1.37
CA ILE A 56 -3.92 -6.95 -0.49
C ILE A 56 -5.01 -7.86 -1.03
N ASP A 57 -4.65 -9.10 -1.31
CA ASP A 57 -5.57 -10.13 -1.80
C ASP A 57 -5.65 -11.26 -0.78
N ASN A 58 -6.82 -11.41 -0.13
CA ASN A 58 -7.03 -12.48 0.82
C ASN A 58 -7.44 -13.75 0.08
N GLN A 59 -6.49 -14.64 -0.15
CA GLN A 59 -6.72 -15.95 -0.75
C GLN A 59 -6.90 -17.05 0.30
N GLU A 60 -7.00 -16.67 1.57
CA GLU A 60 -7.26 -17.63 2.65
C GLU A 60 -8.75 -17.99 2.73
N GLU A 61 -9.05 -19.08 3.41
CA GLU A 61 -10.43 -19.52 3.63
C GLU A 61 -11.12 -18.73 4.74
N GLU A 62 -10.35 -18.02 5.55
CA GLU A 62 -10.84 -17.23 6.66
C GLU A 62 -10.65 -15.73 6.42
N ALA A 63 -11.50 -14.93 7.04
CA ALA A 63 -11.35 -13.47 7.04
C ALA A 63 -10.11 -13.06 7.83
N ILE A 64 -9.44 -12.02 7.37
CA ILE A 64 -8.33 -11.40 8.09
C ILE A 64 -8.87 -10.17 8.81
N GLU A 65 -8.62 -10.09 10.10
CA GLU A 65 -9.10 -8.99 10.93
C GLU A 65 -7.97 -8.05 11.35
N ASN A 66 -8.32 -6.81 11.59
CA ASN A 66 -7.42 -5.78 12.13
C ASN A 66 -6.14 -5.58 11.32
N LEU A 67 -6.29 -5.42 10.01
CA LEU A 67 -5.18 -5.09 9.12
C LEU A 67 -4.85 -3.60 9.19
N ASN A 68 -3.56 -3.32 9.21
CA ASN A 68 -3.06 -1.94 9.19
C ASN A 68 -2.06 -1.78 8.02
N PRO A 69 -2.56 -1.76 6.77
CA PRO A 69 -1.67 -1.58 5.63
C PRO A 69 -1.02 -0.21 5.65
N THR A 70 0.26 -0.16 5.30
CA THR A 70 1.02 1.09 5.25
C THR A 70 1.83 1.18 3.96
N ILE A 71 1.98 2.41 3.47
CA ILE A 71 2.88 2.74 2.37
C ILE A 71 3.93 3.70 2.95
N PRO A 72 5.21 3.28 3.04
CA PRO A 72 6.26 4.19 3.48
C PRO A 72 6.46 5.30 2.45
N VAL A 73 6.73 6.50 2.92
CA VAL A 73 7.09 7.63 2.05
C VAL A 73 8.54 7.44 1.62
N PRO A 74 8.82 7.23 0.33
CA PRO A 74 10.18 7.02 -0.12
C PRO A 74 11.08 8.23 0.16
N LYS A 75 12.34 7.97 0.47
CA LYS A 75 13.32 9.03 0.66
C LYS A 75 13.42 9.89 -0.61
N GLY A 76 13.46 11.20 -0.44
CA GLY A 76 13.50 12.13 -1.57
C GLY A 76 12.12 12.48 -2.13
N THR A 77 11.06 12.06 -1.45
CA THR A 77 9.69 12.38 -1.83
C THR A 77 8.93 13.02 -0.67
N THR A 78 7.83 13.66 -1.01
CA THR A 78 6.90 14.28 -0.05
C THR A 78 5.48 13.89 -0.42
N ILE A 79 4.65 13.55 0.56
CA ILE A 79 3.26 13.20 0.29
C ILE A 79 2.52 14.36 -0.37
N VAL A 80 1.57 14.04 -1.25
CA VAL A 80 0.61 15.00 -1.79
C VAL A 80 -0.67 14.88 -0.96
N PRO A 81 -1.04 15.91 -0.19
CA PRO A 81 -2.23 15.85 0.65
C PRO A 81 -3.51 15.58 -0.14
N ASN A 82 -4.44 14.87 0.50
CA ASN A 82 -5.77 14.57 -0.06
C ASN A 82 -5.76 13.67 -1.29
N THR A 83 -4.69 12.89 -1.48
CA THR A 83 -4.60 11.92 -2.57
C THR A 83 -4.73 10.47 -2.10
N GLY A 84 -4.77 10.24 -0.79
CA GLY A 84 -4.95 8.91 -0.22
C GLY A 84 -6.30 8.30 -0.56
N LYS A 85 -6.30 7.04 -0.97
CA LYS A 85 -7.50 6.26 -1.25
C LYS A 85 -7.40 4.90 -0.56
N PRO A 86 -8.38 4.48 0.20
CA PRO A 86 -9.57 5.23 0.62
C PRO A 86 -9.25 6.53 1.34
N SER A 87 -10.20 7.46 1.34
CA SER A 87 -9.99 8.85 1.84
C SER A 87 -9.81 8.96 3.36
N ASN A 88 -10.08 7.90 4.10
CA ASN A 88 -9.89 7.81 5.55
C ASN A 88 -8.45 7.42 5.93
N TYR A 89 -7.49 7.75 5.11
CA TYR A 89 -6.09 7.44 5.37
C TYR A 89 -5.55 8.14 6.60
N LEU A 90 -4.52 7.54 7.17
CA LEU A 90 -3.78 8.04 8.31
C LEU A 90 -2.35 8.35 7.87
N VAL A 91 -1.69 9.22 8.61
CA VAL A 91 -0.30 9.60 8.36
C VAL A 91 0.53 9.46 9.62
N SER A 92 1.84 9.28 9.44
CA SER A 92 2.77 9.12 10.56
C SER A 92 4.05 9.90 10.30
N ILE A 93 4.55 10.55 11.36
CA ILE A 93 5.85 11.25 11.34
C ILE A 93 6.98 10.40 11.92
N ASN A 94 6.67 9.26 12.51
CA ASN A 94 7.67 8.36 13.13
C ASN A 94 7.58 6.91 12.65
N GLY A 95 6.62 6.58 11.78
CA GLY A 95 6.41 5.21 11.28
C GLY A 95 5.71 4.28 12.27
N ARG A 96 5.27 4.77 13.42
CA ARG A 96 4.62 3.96 14.47
C ARG A 96 3.25 4.48 14.87
N ASP A 97 3.13 5.78 15.06
CA ASP A 97 1.88 6.41 15.49
C ASP A 97 1.20 7.05 14.30
N TYR A 98 -0.03 6.61 14.02
CA TYR A 98 -0.81 7.02 12.86
C TYR A 98 -2.02 7.82 13.29
N ASN A 99 -2.21 8.98 12.66
CA ASN A 99 -3.31 9.90 12.95
C ASN A 99 -3.85 10.48 11.64
N PRO A 100 -5.10 10.96 11.63
CA PRO A 100 -5.62 11.67 10.46
C PRO A 100 -4.75 12.87 10.08
N TYR A 101 -4.65 13.12 8.78
CA TYR A 101 -3.96 14.31 8.27
C TYR A 101 -4.82 15.56 8.48
N PRO A 102 -4.24 16.72 8.85
CA PRO A 102 -2.84 16.96 9.16
C PRO A 102 -2.51 16.67 10.64
N ILE A 103 -1.27 16.26 10.90
CA ILE A 103 -0.76 16.14 12.27
C ILE A 103 -0.29 17.51 12.75
N LYS A 104 -0.66 17.83 13.98
CA LYS A 104 -0.21 19.06 14.65
C LYS A 104 0.63 18.72 15.87
N VAL A 105 1.69 19.47 16.05
CA VAL A 105 2.54 19.42 17.24
C VAL A 105 2.52 20.85 17.84
N ASP A 106 2.16 20.95 19.12
CA ASP A 106 2.02 22.24 19.81
C ASP A 106 1.09 23.23 19.05
N GLY A 107 0.01 22.69 18.47
CA GLY A 107 -0.99 23.48 17.74
C GLY A 107 -0.60 23.90 16.33
N GLN A 108 0.60 23.53 15.87
CA GLN A 108 1.08 23.86 14.54
C GLN A 108 1.15 22.60 13.66
N PRO A 109 0.69 22.68 12.39
CA PRO A 109 0.83 21.55 11.47
C PRO A 109 2.30 21.25 11.21
N VAL A 110 2.66 19.96 11.18
CA VAL A 110 4.01 19.53 10.84
C VAL A 110 4.28 19.76 9.36
N GLU A 111 5.56 19.92 9.00
CA GLU A 111 5.98 20.07 7.62
C GLU A 111 5.63 18.82 6.80
N LEU A 112 5.27 18.99 5.54
CA LEU A 112 4.99 17.86 4.65
C LEU A 112 6.16 16.87 4.54
N SER A 113 7.38 17.39 4.62
CA SER A 113 8.61 16.59 4.60
C SER A 113 8.82 15.70 5.82
N ASP A 114 8.07 15.93 6.90
CA ASP A 114 8.19 15.16 8.14
C ASP A 114 7.37 13.87 8.13
N TYR A 115 6.43 13.72 7.20
CA TYR A 115 5.65 12.48 7.11
C TYR A 115 6.49 11.35 6.57
N LYS A 116 6.50 10.23 7.31
CA LYS A 116 7.30 9.03 7.01
C LYS A 116 6.49 7.90 6.39
N SER A 117 5.19 7.87 6.64
CA SER A 117 4.34 6.76 6.21
C SER A 117 2.88 7.18 6.13
N VAL A 118 2.14 6.49 5.28
CA VAL A 118 0.69 6.60 5.17
C VAL A 118 0.09 5.24 5.46
N GLY A 119 -1.03 5.19 6.14
CA GLY A 119 -1.64 3.94 6.54
C GLY A 119 -3.16 3.99 6.56
N TRP A 120 -3.75 2.81 6.72
CA TRP A 120 -5.19 2.61 6.82
C TRP A 120 -5.50 1.58 7.90
N ASN A 121 -6.70 1.63 8.42
CA ASN A 121 -7.23 0.60 9.29
C ASN A 121 -8.29 -0.17 8.51
N VAL A 122 -8.12 -1.48 8.40
CA VAL A 122 -9.07 -2.38 7.77
C VAL A 122 -9.56 -3.35 8.84
N GLU A 123 -10.83 -3.23 9.22
CA GLU A 123 -11.40 -4.08 10.29
C GLU A 123 -11.45 -5.54 9.86
N GLU A 124 -11.85 -5.80 8.62
CA GLU A 124 -12.01 -7.14 8.11
C GLU A 124 -11.75 -7.18 6.60
N LEU A 125 -11.00 -8.17 6.15
CA LEU A 125 -10.85 -8.52 4.73
C LEU A 125 -11.35 -9.95 4.57
N LYS A 126 -12.47 -10.11 3.89
CA LYS A 126 -13.16 -11.41 3.73
C LYS A 126 -12.38 -12.34 2.80
N PRO A 127 -12.63 -13.67 2.90
CA PRO A 127 -12.04 -14.62 1.94
C PRO A 127 -12.35 -14.23 0.50
N GLY A 128 -11.33 -14.21 -0.35
CA GLY A 128 -11.44 -13.83 -1.76
C GLY A 128 -11.58 -12.34 -2.02
N GLU A 129 -11.59 -11.51 -0.97
CA GLU A 129 -11.68 -10.05 -1.09
C GLU A 129 -10.30 -9.45 -1.37
N LYS A 130 -10.27 -8.46 -2.24
CA LYS A 130 -9.08 -7.70 -2.58
C LYS A 130 -9.28 -6.24 -2.16
N ALA A 131 -8.31 -5.68 -1.45
CA ALA A 131 -8.30 -4.27 -1.05
C ALA A 131 -7.17 -3.54 -1.75
N GLU A 132 -7.41 -2.29 -2.14
CA GLU A 132 -6.44 -1.45 -2.82
C GLU A 132 -6.31 -0.11 -2.10
N PHE A 133 -5.06 0.31 -1.88
CA PHE A 133 -4.71 1.54 -1.17
C PHE A 133 -3.77 2.35 -2.04
N GLN A 134 -4.02 3.64 -2.14
CA GLN A 134 -3.23 4.53 -3.01
C GLN A 134 -2.82 5.79 -2.28
N MET A 135 -1.66 6.32 -2.64
CA MET A 135 -1.14 7.61 -2.17
C MET A 135 -0.20 8.19 -3.22
N GLN A 136 -0.33 9.47 -3.46
CA GLN A 136 0.58 10.20 -4.34
C GLN A 136 1.69 10.86 -3.54
N VAL A 137 2.88 10.84 -4.11
CA VAL A 137 4.06 11.53 -3.59
C VAL A 137 4.68 12.38 -4.70
N LYS A 138 5.33 13.45 -4.30
CA LYS A 138 6.03 14.35 -5.22
C LYS A 138 7.53 14.21 -5.01
N LEU A 139 8.30 14.08 -6.09
CA LEU A 139 9.76 14.09 -6.01
C LEU A 139 10.25 15.47 -5.62
N ASN A 140 11.08 15.53 -4.57
CA ASN A 140 11.70 16.77 -4.12
C ASN A 140 12.75 17.24 -5.10
N GLY A 141 13.03 18.55 -5.11
CA GLY A 141 14.17 19.08 -5.83
C GLY A 141 15.47 18.49 -5.27
N GLY A 142 16.33 18.02 -6.14
CA GLY A 142 17.63 17.49 -5.72
C GLY A 142 18.56 18.64 -5.26
N GLU A 143 19.09 18.50 -4.07
CA GLU A 143 20.28 19.20 -3.59
C GLU A 143 21.29 18.17 -3.12
#